data_f17c04173a06da0f6f78c98243147398
#
_entry.id   f17c04173a06da0f6f78c98243147398
#
_cell.length_a   1.000
_cell.length_b   1.000
_cell.length_c   1.000
_cell.angle_alpha   90.00
_cell.angle_beta   90.00
_cell.angle_gamma   90.00
#
_symmetry.space_group_name_H-M   'P 1'
#
loop_
_entity.id
_entity.type
_entity.pdbx_description
1 polymer ?
#
loop_
_entity_poly.entity_id
_entity_poly.type
_entity_poly.pdbx_seq_one_letter_code
_entity_poly.pdbx_strand_id
1 'polypeptide(L)'
;MSFVKGDLLYVEHVIESIQTIKSYIADVTYDDFGSNHMMYDAVIRNLQILAESTQKISAVVKIQNPKIPWRDISGLRNILVHDYLEGIDPNAVWNIIKNDLPELQKQFAHIKLSLTK
;
A
#
# COMPACT_ATOMS: atom_id res chain seq x y z
N MET A 1 -17.25 20.18 -5.31
CA MET A 1 -15.94 19.62 -5.03
C MET A 1 -15.34 19.06 -6.30
N SER A 2 -14.11 19.29 -6.49
CA SER A 2 -13.43 18.76 -7.66
C SER A 2 -12.26 17.88 -7.24
N PHE A 3 -12.10 16.80 -7.97
CA PHE A 3 -10.95 15.92 -7.85
C PHE A 3 -10.31 15.81 -9.23
N VAL A 4 -9.02 15.46 -9.25
CA VAL A 4 -8.28 15.34 -10.50
C VAL A 4 -8.71 14.06 -11.21
N LYS A 5 -8.88 14.14 -12.52
CA LYS A 5 -9.16 12.97 -13.34
C LYS A 5 -8.04 11.95 -13.13
N GLY A 6 -8.41 10.74 -12.80
CA GLY A 6 -7.46 9.67 -12.50
C GLY A 6 -7.33 9.35 -11.02
N ASP A 7 -7.82 10.20 -10.12
CA ASP A 7 -7.76 9.91 -8.69
C ASP A 7 -8.41 8.58 -8.35
N LEU A 8 -9.60 8.32 -8.91
CA LEU A 8 -10.30 7.06 -8.66
C LEU A 8 -9.45 5.87 -9.11
N LEU A 9 -8.81 5.99 -10.27
CA LEU A 9 -7.96 4.90 -10.79
C LEU A 9 -6.85 4.55 -9.81
N TYR A 10 -6.15 5.55 -9.29
CA TYR A 10 -5.04 5.31 -8.37
C TYR A 10 -5.51 4.83 -7.00
N VAL A 11 -6.66 5.32 -6.54
CA VAL A 11 -7.28 4.80 -5.31
C VAL A 11 -7.62 3.32 -5.48
N GLU A 12 -8.18 2.95 -6.63
CA GLU A 12 -8.49 1.55 -6.91
C GLU A 12 -7.24 0.69 -6.99
N HIS A 13 -6.13 1.21 -7.55
CA HIS A 13 -4.85 0.49 -7.58
C HIS A 13 -4.35 0.20 -6.16
N VAL A 14 -4.48 1.16 -5.24
CA VAL A 14 -4.09 0.95 -3.84
C VAL A 14 -4.94 -0.15 -3.22
N ILE A 15 -6.25 -0.10 -3.41
CA ILE A 15 -7.17 -1.10 -2.86
C ILE A 15 -6.84 -2.49 -3.40
N GLU A 16 -6.62 -2.61 -4.71
CA GLU A 16 -6.26 -3.88 -5.34
C GLU A 16 -4.95 -4.43 -4.79
N SER A 17 -3.95 -3.57 -4.63
CA SER A 17 -2.65 -4.00 -4.09
C SER A 17 -2.80 -4.56 -2.68
N ILE A 18 -3.60 -3.90 -1.84
CA ILE A 18 -3.85 -4.38 -0.48
C ILE A 18 -4.56 -5.73 -0.51
N GLN A 19 -5.60 -5.87 -1.34
CA GLN A 19 -6.35 -7.11 -1.46
C GLN A 19 -5.47 -8.26 -1.96
N THR A 20 -4.59 -7.97 -2.94
CA THR A 20 -3.67 -8.96 -3.47
C THR A 20 -2.70 -9.43 -2.40
N ILE A 21 -2.12 -8.50 -1.65
CA ILE A 21 -1.20 -8.85 -0.54
C ILE A 21 -1.93 -9.72 0.48
N LYS A 22 -3.15 -9.33 0.87
CA LYS A 22 -3.92 -10.12 1.83
C LYS A 22 -4.18 -11.54 1.33
N SER A 23 -4.45 -11.70 0.04
CA SER A 23 -4.67 -13.03 -0.52
C SER A 23 -3.39 -13.88 -0.48
N TYR A 24 -2.23 -13.27 -0.68
CA TYR A 24 -0.96 -13.99 -0.66
C TYR A 24 -0.59 -14.47 0.74
N ILE A 25 -0.91 -13.70 1.78
CA ILE A 25 -0.50 -14.02 3.15
C ILE A 25 -1.59 -14.71 3.97
N ALA A 26 -2.75 -15.02 3.36
CA ALA A 26 -3.83 -15.72 4.06
C ALA A 26 -3.30 -17.05 4.58
N ASP A 27 -3.47 -17.29 5.89
CA ASP A 27 -3.01 -18.51 6.58
C ASP A 27 -1.48 -18.71 6.52
N VAL A 28 -0.71 -17.66 6.26
CA VAL A 28 0.75 -17.72 6.20
C VAL A 28 1.33 -17.20 7.52
N THR A 29 2.29 -17.95 8.07
CA THR A 29 3.01 -17.51 9.27
C THR A 29 4.17 -16.60 8.89
N TYR A 30 4.72 -15.89 9.87
CA TYR A 30 5.91 -15.07 9.63
C TYR A 30 7.07 -15.92 9.12
N ASP A 31 7.27 -17.11 9.68
CA ASP A 31 8.35 -18.00 9.25
C ASP A 31 8.19 -18.41 7.78
N ASP A 32 6.98 -18.74 7.37
CA ASP A 32 6.69 -19.06 5.97
C ASP A 32 6.93 -17.86 5.06
N PHE A 33 6.52 -16.67 5.49
CA PHE A 33 6.71 -15.44 4.73
C PHE A 33 8.20 -15.14 4.53
N GLY A 34 8.99 -15.24 5.59
CA GLY A 34 10.42 -14.93 5.54
C GLY A 34 11.23 -15.92 4.72
N SER A 35 10.75 -17.17 4.58
CA SER A 35 11.48 -18.23 3.86
C SER A 35 11.02 -18.44 2.42
N ASN A 36 9.91 -17.81 2.00
CA ASN A 36 9.38 -17.98 0.65
C ASN A 36 9.71 -16.74 -0.19
N HIS A 37 10.78 -16.83 -0.97
CA HIS A 37 11.25 -15.69 -1.76
C HIS A 37 10.22 -15.23 -2.80
N MET A 38 9.50 -16.16 -3.43
CA MET A 38 8.50 -15.79 -4.42
C MET A 38 7.37 -14.97 -3.80
N MET A 39 6.88 -15.42 -2.65
CA MET A 39 5.83 -14.70 -1.93
C MET A 39 6.33 -13.34 -1.48
N TYR A 40 7.53 -13.30 -0.91
CA TYR A 40 8.15 -12.08 -0.41
C TYR A 40 8.28 -11.05 -1.55
N ASP A 41 8.84 -11.47 -2.68
CA ASP A 41 9.03 -10.59 -3.84
C ASP A 41 7.68 -10.08 -4.38
N ALA A 42 6.66 -10.93 -4.41
CA ALA A 42 5.33 -10.55 -4.86
C ALA A 42 4.70 -9.50 -3.94
N VAL A 43 4.88 -9.65 -2.63
CA VAL A 43 4.40 -8.67 -1.64
C VAL A 43 5.13 -7.34 -1.82
N ILE A 44 6.46 -7.38 -1.95
CA ILE A 44 7.26 -6.16 -2.17
C ILE A 44 6.80 -5.43 -3.43
N ARG A 45 6.58 -6.17 -4.51
CA ARG A 45 6.10 -5.56 -5.76
C ARG A 45 4.76 -4.84 -5.56
N ASN A 46 3.84 -5.46 -4.84
CA ASN A 46 2.55 -4.85 -4.58
C ASN A 46 2.64 -3.64 -3.65
N LEU A 47 3.54 -3.66 -2.68
CA LEU A 47 3.79 -2.48 -1.85
C LEU A 47 4.38 -1.32 -2.66
N GLN A 48 5.24 -1.62 -3.64
CA GLN A 48 5.77 -0.60 -4.55
C GLN A 48 4.66 0.02 -5.39
N ILE A 49 3.77 -0.81 -5.94
CA ILE A 49 2.62 -0.33 -6.72
C ILE A 49 1.73 0.57 -5.87
N LEU A 50 1.46 0.15 -4.64
CA LEU A 50 0.67 0.93 -3.68
C LEU A 50 1.30 2.30 -3.44
N ALA A 51 2.59 2.33 -3.14
CA ALA A 51 3.29 3.58 -2.85
C ALA A 51 3.33 4.51 -4.06
N GLU A 52 3.61 3.98 -5.24
CA GLU A 52 3.62 4.76 -6.48
C GLU A 52 2.25 5.32 -6.82
N SER A 53 1.19 4.51 -6.66
CA SER A 53 -0.17 4.95 -6.90
C SER A 53 -0.55 6.08 -5.94
N THR A 54 -0.16 5.96 -4.67
CA THR A 54 -0.42 6.98 -3.67
C THR A 54 0.22 8.32 -4.05
N GLN A 55 1.42 8.29 -4.60
CA GLN A 55 2.10 9.51 -5.04
C GLN A 55 1.34 10.24 -6.15
N LYS A 56 0.58 9.52 -6.95
CA LYS A 56 -0.15 10.08 -8.09
C LYS A 56 -1.54 10.60 -7.73
N ILE A 57 -1.99 10.38 -6.52
CA ILE A 57 -3.27 10.91 -6.05
C ILE A 57 -3.12 12.42 -5.82
N SER A 58 -4.14 13.19 -6.21
CA SER A 58 -4.08 14.65 -6.18
C SER A 58 -4.00 15.22 -4.75
N ALA A 59 -3.50 16.45 -4.66
CA ALA A 59 -3.46 17.17 -3.40
C ALA A 59 -4.86 17.40 -2.82
N VAL A 60 -5.86 17.57 -3.66
CA VAL A 60 -7.24 17.77 -3.21
C VAL A 60 -7.70 16.59 -2.35
N VAL A 61 -7.52 15.36 -2.84
CA VAL A 61 -7.90 14.15 -2.10
C VAL A 61 -7.09 14.05 -0.81
N LYS A 62 -5.80 14.33 -0.87
CA LYS A 62 -4.92 14.23 0.31
C LYS A 62 -5.31 15.21 1.40
N ILE A 63 -5.64 16.44 1.02
CA ILE A 63 -6.07 17.48 1.97
C ILE A 63 -7.40 17.08 2.63
N GLN A 64 -8.30 16.46 1.88
CA GLN A 64 -9.60 16.02 2.39
C GLN A 64 -9.49 14.81 3.31
N ASN A 65 -8.36 14.11 3.31
CA ASN A 65 -8.16 12.89 4.08
C ASN A 65 -6.86 12.97 4.89
N PRO A 66 -6.75 13.95 5.82
CA PRO A 66 -5.49 14.23 6.52
C PRO A 66 -5.06 13.15 7.51
N LYS A 67 -5.96 12.25 7.89
CA LYS A 67 -5.62 11.16 8.82
C LYS A 67 -4.80 10.06 8.17
N ILE A 68 -4.78 10.00 6.84
CA ILE A 68 -3.97 9.03 6.12
C ILE A 68 -2.52 9.51 6.14
N PRO A 69 -1.56 8.65 6.51
CA PRO A 69 -0.15 9.06 6.57
C PRO A 69 0.49 9.11 5.18
N TRP A 70 0.06 10.08 4.37
CA TRP A 70 0.46 10.19 2.95
C TRP A 70 1.97 10.22 2.76
N ARG A 71 2.67 10.99 3.61
CA ARG A 71 4.13 11.13 3.51
C ARG A 71 4.82 9.79 3.78
N ASP A 72 4.37 9.08 4.80
CA ASP A 72 4.96 7.79 5.18
C ASP A 72 4.74 6.76 4.08
N ILE A 73 3.56 6.74 3.47
CA ILE A 73 3.25 5.82 2.38
C ILE A 73 4.12 6.14 1.16
N SER A 74 4.25 7.40 0.81
CA SER A 74 5.10 7.82 -0.32
C SER A 74 6.56 7.50 -0.06
N GLY A 75 7.02 7.68 1.19
CA GLY A 75 8.38 7.36 1.59
C GLY A 75 8.69 5.88 1.53
N LEU A 76 7.67 5.03 1.67
CA LEU A 76 7.83 3.58 1.60
C LEU A 76 8.48 3.14 0.28
N ARG A 77 8.16 3.80 -0.83
CA ARG A 77 8.75 3.48 -2.13
C ARG A 77 10.27 3.58 -2.08
N ASN A 78 10.80 4.64 -1.46
CA ASN A 78 12.25 4.83 -1.35
C ASN A 78 12.89 3.76 -0.45
N ILE A 79 12.22 3.42 0.64
CA ILE A 79 12.70 2.38 1.56
C ILE A 79 12.74 1.03 0.83
N LEU A 80 11.69 0.68 0.09
CA LEU A 80 11.63 -0.59 -0.60
C LEU A 80 12.67 -0.71 -1.71
N VAL A 81 12.92 0.37 -2.45
CA VAL A 81 13.92 0.35 -3.51
C VAL A 81 15.33 0.31 -2.94
N HIS A 82 15.60 1.16 -1.94
CA HIS A 82 16.92 1.25 -1.33
C HIS A 82 17.30 -0.03 -0.59
N ASP A 83 16.39 -0.50 0.26
CA ASP A 83 16.65 -1.67 1.10
C ASP A 83 16.66 -2.96 0.28
N TYR A 84 15.97 -3.00 -0.87
CA TYR A 84 15.99 -4.17 -1.74
C TYR A 84 17.41 -4.50 -2.18
N LEU A 85 18.22 -3.47 -2.47
CA LEU A 85 19.62 -3.65 -2.89
C LEU A 85 20.53 -4.03 -1.73
N GLU A 86 20.16 -3.67 -0.50
CA GLU A 86 20.98 -3.91 0.71
C GLU A 86 20.44 -5.04 1.58
N GLY A 87 19.28 -5.61 1.21
CA GLY A 87 18.60 -6.63 1.98
C GLY A 87 17.51 -6.06 2.88
N ILE A 88 16.25 -6.17 2.45
CA ILE A 88 15.11 -5.70 3.23
C ILE A 88 14.88 -6.64 4.41
N ASP A 89 14.60 -6.08 5.60
CA ASP A 89 14.25 -6.86 6.77
C ASP A 89 12.82 -7.40 6.61
N PRO A 90 12.62 -8.72 6.48
CA PRO A 90 11.27 -9.29 6.34
C PRO A 90 10.36 -8.97 7.51
N ASN A 91 10.91 -8.78 8.71
CA ASN A 91 10.11 -8.46 9.88
C ASN A 91 9.47 -7.08 9.75
N ALA A 92 10.19 -6.10 9.22
CA ALA A 92 9.66 -4.76 8.98
C ALA A 92 8.50 -4.81 7.98
N VAL A 93 8.66 -5.56 6.90
CA VAL A 93 7.63 -5.71 5.88
C VAL A 93 6.40 -6.42 6.46
N TRP A 94 6.62 -7.47 7.22
CA TRP A 94 5.53 -8.21 7.87
C TRP A 94 4.70 -7.33 8.79
N ASN A 95 5.35 -6.47 9.57
CA ASN A 95 4.68 -5.54 10.45
C ASN A 95 3.79 -4.55 9.69
N ILE A 96 4.27 -4.04 8.55
CA ILE A 96 3.47 -3.17 7.69
C ILE A 96 2.21 -3.91 7.23
N ILE A 97 2.37 -5.13 6.73
CA ILE A 97 1.26 -5.92 6.19
C ILE A 97 0.22 -6.22 7.26
N LYS A 98 0.65 -6.60 8.44
CA LYS A 98 -0.27 -7.06 9.49
C LYS A 98 -0.88 -5.91 10.28
N ASN A 99 -0.15 -4.81 10.46
CA ASN A 99 -0.55 -3.73 11.36
C ASN A 99 -1.08 -2.51 10.62
N ASP A 100 -0.47 -2.14 9.49
CA ASP A 100 -0.79 -0.89 8.81
C ASP A 100 -1.82 -1.04 7.69
N LEU A 101 -1.72 -2.11 6.90
CA LEU A 101 -2.59 -2.27 5.74
C LEU A 101 -4.08 -2.42 6.06
N PRO A 102 -4.50 -3.09 7.14
CA PRO A 102 -5.93 -3.20 7.43
C PRO A 102 -6.61 -1.86 7.63
N GLU A 103 -5.98 -0.95 8.35
CA GLU A 103 -6.53 0.40 8.54
C GLU A 103 -6.50 1.20 7.24
N LEU A 104 -5.41 1.11 6.50
CA LEU A 104 -5.27 1.79 5.23
C LEU A 104 -6.35 1.32 4.25
N GLN A 105 -6.67 0.03 4.25
CA GLN A 105 -7.72 -0.52 3.41
C GLN A 105 -9.08 0.15 3.69
N LYS A 106 -9.41 0.32 4.97
CA LYS A 106 -10.65 0.98 5.36
C LYS A 106 -10.67 2.44 4.91
N GLN A 107 -9.56 3.13 5.09
CA GLN A 107 -9.44 4.53 4.71
C GLN A 107 -9.60 4.72 3.19
N PHE A 108 -8.98 3.85 2.40
CA PHE A 108 -9.07 3.95 0.94
C PHE A 108 -10.44 3.52 0.42
N ALA A 109 -11.11 2.56 1.07
CA ALA A 109 -12.49 2.22 0.74
C ALA A 109 -13.41 3.44 0.93
N HIS A 110 -13.19 4.20 2.00
CA HIS A 110 -13.94 5.43 2.26
C HIS A 110 -13.69 6.49 1.18
N ILE A 111 -12.44 6.68 0.77
CA ILE A 111 -12.11 7.61 -0.32
C ILE A 111 -12.83 7.20 -1.60
N LYS A 112 -12.78 5.91 -1.94
CA LYS A 112 -13.45 5.41 -3.15
C LYS A 112 -14.93 5.75 -3.14
N LEU A 113 -15.60 5.55 -2.01
CA LEU A 113 -17.02 5.90 -1.91
C LEU A 113 -17.26 7.39 -2.18
N SER A 114 -16.40 8.26 -1.66
CA SER A 114 -16.56 9.70 -1.85
C SER A 114 -16.31 10.11 -3.31
N LEU A 115 -15.42 9.40 -4.02
CA LEU A 115 -15.12 9.71 -5.41
C LEU A 115 -16.15 9.17 -6.40
N THR A 116 -16.96 8.19 -5.97
CA THR A 116 -17.96 7.54 -6.82
C THR A 116 -19.39 8.04 -6.58
N LYS A 117 -19.56 9.02 -5.73
CA LYS A 117 -20.87 9.63 -5.49
C LYS A 117 -21.29 10.56 -6.61
#